data_35f7ba64cdc0e99c4d31b50d9da60b3d
#
_entry.id   35f7ba64cdc0e99c4d31b50d9da60b3d
#
_cell.length_a   1.000
_cell.length_b   1.000
_cell.length_c   1.000
_cell.angle_alpha   90.00
_cell.angle_beta   90.00
_cell.angle_gamma   90.00
#
_symmetry.space_group_name_H-M   'P 1'
#
loop_
_entity.id
_entity.type
_entity.pdbx_description
1 polymer ?
#
loop_
_entity_poly.entity_id
_entity_poly.type
_entity_poly.pdbx_seq_one_letter_code
_entity_poly.pdbx_strand_id
1 'polypeptide(L)'
;MMKQQLEKYLFRNDTHTYAVLDGASVPDLPIKLYEMNPRNICLYRGELEPDLVYTAPYLVHLFPDTSFTDWLLSECWGKHWGIFAQSRVSLTGMRKHFRTLLTVDDENGKPMLFRYYDPRVLLPFLMTCHADELEIIFGEVKYYFTESPNTNELSRIHFADNKLNEAKLGFE
;
A
#
# COMPACT_ATOMS: atom_id res chain seq x y z
N MET A 1 21.86 3.84 -0.70
CA MET A 1 21.38 5.07 -1.33
C MET A 1 19.86 5.04 -1.51
N MET A 2 19.29 4.15 -2.29
CA MET A 2 17.82 4.08 -2.55
C MET A 2 16.99 3.97 -1.28
N LYS A 3 17.32 3.05 -0.34
CA LYS A 3 16.61 2.90 0.94
C LYS A 3 16.51 4.22 1.72
N GLN A 4 17.61 4.95 1.86
CA GLN A 4 17.64 6.22 2.59
C GLN A 4 16.73 7.30 1.94
N GLN A 5 16.66 7.29 0.61
CA GLN A 5 15.77 8.21 -0.11
C GLN A 5 14.30 7.80 0.04
N LEU A 6 14.01 6.48 -0.02
CA LEU A 6 12.66 5.98 0.30
C LEU A 6 12.23 6.39 1.71
N GLU A 7 13.08 6.22 2.71
CA GLU A 7 12.80 6.65 4.08
C GLU A 7 12.49 8.14 4.16
N LYS A 8 13.26 8.98 3.49
CA LYS A 8 13.05 10.43 3.45
C LYS A 8 11.69 10.81 2.83
N TYR A 9 11.23 10.07 1.83
CA TYR A 9 9.93 10.33 1.22
C TYR A 9 8.77 9.76 2.03
N LEU A 10 8.94 8.58 2.63
CA LEU A 10 7.90 7.84 3.32
C LEU A 10 7.67 8.30 4.76
N PHE A 11 8.72 8.74 5.48
CA PHE A 11 8.58 9.11 6.89
C PHE A 11 8.52 10.62 7.08
N ARG A 12 7.35 11.08 7.52
CA ARG A 12 7.08 12.49 7.86
C ARG A 12 6.53 12.57 9.26
N ASN A 13 6.83 13.66 9.96
CA ASN A 13 6.46 13.83 11.36
C ASN A 13 4.95 14.03 11.60
N ASP A 14 4.18 14.33 10.56
CA ASP A 14 2.77 14.68 10.66
C ASP A 14 1.81 13.56 10.23
N THR A 15 2.34 12.42 9.79
CA THR A 15 1.56 11.28 9.32
C THR A 15 2.15 9.95 9.76
N HIS A 16 1.29 8.93 9.86
CA HIS A 16 1.70 7.53 9.92
C HIS A 16 2.00 7.02 8.51
N THR A 17 2.94 6.11 8.41
CA THR A 17 3.28 5.42 7.15
C THR A 17 2.84 3.97 7.23
N TYR A 18 2.13 3.53 6.22
CA TYR A 18 1.62 2.17 6.08
C TYR A 18 2.12 1.54 4.79
N ALA A 19 2.31 0.23 4.81
CA ALA A 19 2.43 -0.59 3.62
C ALA A 19 1.22 -1.51 3.50
N VAL A 20 0.68 -1.69 2.31
CA VAL A 20 -0.24 -2.77 1.99
C VAL A 20 0.51 -3.74 1.10
N LEU A 21 0.84 -4.90 1.66
CA LEU A 21 1.70 -5.90 1.04
C LEU A 21 0.89 -7.08 0.53
N ASP A 22 1.21 -7.51 -0.68
CA ASP A 22 0.62 -8.68 -1.32
C ASP A 22 1.31 -9.96 -0.85
N GLY A 23 0.65 -10.76 -0.02
CA GLY A 23 1.18 -12.04 0.45
C GLY A 23 1.49 -13.01 -0.69
N ALA A 24 0.80 -12.93 -1.82
CA ALA A 24 1.07 -13.75 -2.98
C ALA A 24 2.39 -13.37 -3.69
N SER A 25 2.83 -12.12 -3.55
CA SER A 25 4.06 -11.60 -4.20
C SER A 25 5.27 -11.59 -3.27
N VAL A 26 5.04 -11.43 -1.96
CA VAL A 26 6.12 -11.35 -0.96
C VAL A 26 6.43 -12.75 -0.43
N PRO A 27 7.63 -13.30 -0.70
CA PRO A 27 8.00 -14.62 -0.20
C PRO A 27 7.94 -14.69 1.34
N ASP A 28 7.25 -15.68 1.86
CA ASP A 28 7.17 -15.98 3.29
C ASP A 28 6.73 -14.78 4.17
N LEU A 29 5.87 -13.89 3.64
CA LEU A 29 5.44 -12.69 4.35
C LEU A 29 4.93 -12.98 5.78
N PRO A 30 4.05 -14.00 6.03
CA PRO A 30 3.59 -14.29 7.38
C PRO A 30 4.73 -14.63 8.36
N ILE A 31 5.75 -15.32 7.88
CA ILE A 31 6.95 -15.66 8.68
C ILE A 31 7.74 -14.38 9.00
N LYS A 32 7.96 -13.50 8.02
CA LYS A 32 8.63 -12.21 8.22
C LYS A 32 7.89 -11.31 9.21
N LEU A 33 6.56 -11.28 9.12
CA LEU A 33 5.72 -10.56 10.07
C LEU A 33 5.81 -11.12 11.49
N TYR A 34 5.88 -12.44 11.63
CA TYR A 34 6.05 -13.08 12.93
C TYR A 34 7.44 -12.82 13.53
N GLU A 35 8.51 -13.03 12.76
CA GLU A 35 9.90 -12.91 13.23
C GLU A 35 10.28 -11.48 13.60
N MET A 36 9.89 -10.49 12.77
CA MET A 36 10.25 -9.08 12.97
C MET A 36 9.19 -8.29 13.74
N ASN A 37 8.01 -8.87 13.92
CA ASN A 37 6.92 -8.39 14.76
C ASN A 37 6.53 -6.91 14.55
N PRO A 38 6.36 -6.41 13.33
CA PRO A 38 5.80 -5.08 13.13
C PRO A 38 4.30 -5.07 13.50
N ARG A 39 3.75 -3.89 13.76
CA ARG A 39 2.29 -3.75 13.88
C ARG A 39 1.64 -4.05 12.53
N ASN A 40 0.84 -5.09 12.46
CA ASN A 40 0.23 -5.53 11.21
C ASN A 40 -1.17 -6.13 11.42
N ILE A 41 -1.94 -6.14 10.35
CA ILE A 41 -3.27 -6.77 10.31
C ILE A 41 -3.47 -7.40 8.94
N CYS A 42 -3.91 -8.66 8.91
CA CYS A 42 -4.41 -9.28 7.68
C CYS A 42 -5.70 -8.57 7.22
N LEU A 43 -5.76 -8.18 5.96
CA LEU A 43 -6.94 -7.49 5.42
C LEU A 43 -8.10 -8.44 5.10
N TYR A 44 -7.86 -9.73 4.89
CA TYR A 44 -8.95 -10.71 4.85
C TYR A 44 -9.53 -10.92 6.24
N ARG A 45 -10.83 -11.19 6.30
CA ARG A 45 -11.58 -11.35 7.55
C ARG A 45 -11.69 -12.80 7.96
N GLY A 46 -11.80 -13.04 9.28
CA GLY A 46 -12.06 -14.34 9.85
C GLY A 46 -10.84 -15.25 9.92
N GLU A 47 -11.07 -16.50 10.24
CA GLU A 47 -10.06 -17.54 10.20
C GLU A 47 -9.78 -17.92 8.74
N LEU A 48 -8.51 -17.93 8.37
CA LEU A 48 -8.09 -18.25 7.00
C LEU A 48 -7.54 -19.66 6.94
N GLU A 49 -7.84 -20.34 5.85
CA GLU A 49 -7.11 -21.56 5.50
C GLU A 49 -5.61 -21.24 5.32
N PRO A 50 -4.71 -22.20 5.64
CA PRO A 50 -3.26 -21.95 5.61
C PRO A 50 -2.77 -21.33 4.30
N ASP A 51 -3.26 -21.79 3.15
CA ASP A 51 -2.87 -21.25 1.85
C ASP A 51 -3.28 -19.78 1.66
N LEU A 52 -4.43 -19.40 2.20
CA LEU A 52 -4.91 -18.02 2.17
C LEU A 52 -4.09 -17.08 3.06
N VAL A 53 -3.55 -17.58 4.18
CA VAL A 53 -2.66 -16.80 5.05
C VAL A 53 -1.42 -16.33 4.26
N TYR A 54 -0.87 -17.17 3.40
CA TYR A 54 0.31 -16.85 2.60
C TYR A 54 0.03 -15.98 1.37
N THR A 55 -1.21 -15.87 0.96
CA THR A 55 -1.60 -15.10 -0.24
C THR A 55 -2.43 -13.85 0.07
N ALA A 56 -2.85 -13.69 1.31
CA ALA A 56 -3.64 -12.54 1.75
C ALA A 56 -2.83 -11.22 1.71
N PRO A 57 -3.50 -10.08 1.50
CA PRO A 57 -2.88 -8.77 1.71
C PRO A 57 -2.77 -8.44 3.20
N TYR A 58 -1.64 -7.83 3.58
CA TYR A 58 -1.38 -7.38 4.94
C TYR A 58 -1.15 -5.89 5.00
N LEU A 59 -1.83 -5.24 5.92
CA LEU A 59 -1.58 -3.83 6.28
C LEU A 59 -0.54 -3.79 7.39
N VAL A 60 0.56 -3.08 7.16
CA VAL A 60 1.66 -2.95 8.11
C VAL A 60 1.90 -1.48 8.42
N HIS A 61 1.95 -1.14 9.72
CA HIS A 61 2.35 0.18 10.18
C HIS A 61 3.88 0.24 10.24
N LEU A 62 4.48 1.07 9.41
CA LEU A 62 5.92 1.20 9.30
C LEU A 62 6.45 2.29 10.24
N PHE A 63 7.56 1.99 10.88
CA PHE A 63 8.33 2.95 11.67
C PHE A 63 9.77 2.96 11.16
N PRO A 64 10.42 4.13 11.10
CA PRO A 64 11.84 4.19 10.76
C PRO A 64 12.68 3.41 11.79
N ASP A 65 13.85 2.96 11.37
CA ASP A 65 14.84 2.27 12.21
C ASP A 65 14.31 0.97 12.87
N THR A 66 13.38 0.27 12.20
CA THR A 66 12.91 -1.04 12.63
C THR A 66 13.36 -2.13 11.66
N SER A 67 13.58 -3.34 12.17
CA SER A 67 14.06 -4.46 11.35
C SER A 67 13.16 -4.78 10.16
N PHE A 68 11.84 -4.72 10.35
CA PHE A 68 10.89 -4.98 9.27
C PHE A 68 10.94 -3.88 8.19
N THR A 69 10.96 -2.61 8.58
CA THR A 69 11.06 -1.49 7.65
C THR A 69 12.37 -1.53 6.88
N ASP A 70 13.46 -1.82 7.57
CA ASP A 70 14.79 -1.96 6.96
C ASP A 70 14.83 -3.08 5.92
N TRP A 71 14.30 -4.24 6.27
CA TRP A 71 14.20 -5.37 5.35
C TRP A 71 13.31 -5.02 4.15
N LEU A 72 12.11 -4.49 4.41
CA LEU A 72 11.14 -4.18 3.36
C LEU A 72 11.72 -3.19 2.35
N LEU A 73 12.24 -2.04 2.82
CA LEU A 73 12.76 -1.00 1.93
C LEU A 73 14.06 -1.39 1.21
N SER A 74 14.80 -2.35 1.74
CA SER A 74 16.00 -2.89 1.07
C SER A 74 15.65 -3.89 -0.04
N GLU A 75 14.54 -4.63 0.11
CA GLU A 75 14.25 -5.78 -0.74
C GLU A 75 13.05 -5.57 -1.69
N CYS A 76 12.10 -4.67 -1.36
CA CYS A 76 10.84 -4.58 -2.08
C CYS A 76 10.94 -3.95 -3.48
N TRP A 77 11.95 -3.12 -3.71
CA TRP A 77 12.00 -2.29 -4.90
C TRP A 77 12.14 -3.10 -6.19
N GLY A 78 11.30 -2.81 -7.17
CA GLY A 78 11.23 -3.51 -8.45
C GLY A 78 10.54 -4.87 -8.41
N LYS A 79 10.00 -5.28 -7.25
CA LYS A 79 9.37 -6.59 -7.06
C LYS A 79 7.83 -6.52 -7.01
N HIS A 80 7.25 -5.34 -7.06
CA HIS A 80 5.79 -5.12 -7.02
C HIS A 80 5.12 -5.72 -5.78
N TRP A 81 5.79 -5.68 -4.64
CA TRP A 81 5.34 -6.32 -3.40
C TRP A 81 4.15 -5.65 -2.75
N GLY A 82 3.94 -4.38 -3.04
CA GLY A 82 2.85 -3.63 -2.44
C GLY A 82 2.90 -2.15 -2.75
N ILE A 83 2.09 -1.41 -2.02
CA ILE A 83 2.00 0.06 -2.07
C ILE A 83 2.25 0.63 -0.68
N PHE A 84 2.60 1.92 -0.64
CA PHE A 84 2.68 2.66 0.61
C PHE A 84 1.59 3.72 0.68
N ALA A 85 1.18 4.06 1.89
CA ALA A 85 0.20 5.10 2.15
C ALA A 85 0.61 5.94 3.36
N GLN A 86 0.30 7.23 3.31
CA GLN A 86 0.44 8.14 4.45
C GLN A 86 -0.93 8.64 4.89
N SER A 87 -1.19 8.59 6.19
CA SER A 87 -2.44 9.04 6.81
C SER A 87 -2.22 9.45 8.27
N ARG A 88 -3.10 10.30 8.79
CA ARG A 88 -3.16 10.61 10.24
C ARG A 88 -3.99 9.60 11.03
N VAL A 89 -4.70 8.73 10.33
CA VAL A 89 -5.60 7.75 10.93
C VAL A 89 -4.79 6.56 11.47
N SER A 90 -5.26 5.99 12.59
CA SER A 90 -4.64 4.83 13.24
C SER A 90 -4.69 3.58 12.37
N LEU A 91 -3.88 2.57 12.72
CA LEU A 91 -3.88 1.26 12.05
C LEU A 91 -5.29 0.65 11.98
N THR A 92 -6.08 0.74 13.06
CA THR A 92 -7.47 0.22 13.08
C THR A 92 -8.37 0.97 12.11
N GLY A 93 -8.24 2.29 12.01
CA GLY A 93 -8.99 3.10 11.04
C GLY A 93 -8.59 2.77 9.61
N MET A 94 -7.29 2.64 9.35
CA MET A 94 -6.79 2.27 8.03
C MET A 94 -7.17 0.85 7.63
N ARG A 95 -7.23 -0.09 8.58
CA ARG A 95 -7.80 -1.43 8.33
C ARG A 95 -9.22 -1.35 7.78
N LYS A 96 -10.07 -0.55 8.41
CA LYS A 96 -11.46 -0.38 7.94
C LYS A 96 -11.49 0.15 6.51
N HIS A 97 -10.73 1.20 6.26
CA HIS A 97 -10.63 1.82 4.93
C HIS A 97 -10.14 0.81 3.88
N PHE A 98 -9.01 0.17 4.08
CA PHE A 98 -8.42 -0.74 3.10
C PHE A 98 -9.25 -2.02 2.88
N ARG A 99 -9.99 -2.48 3.87
CA ARG A 99 -10.94 -3.59 3.69
C ARG A 99 -12.09 -3.23 2.77
N THR A 100 -12.56 -1.99 2.77
CA THR A 100 -13.63 -1.55 1.85
C THR A 100 -13.20 -1.53 0.40
N LEU A 101 -11.90 -1.39 0.13
CA LEU A 101 -11.34 -1.35 -1.22
C LEU A 101 -11.07 -2.73 -1.83
N LEU A 102 -11.16 -3.81 -1.06
CA LEU A 102 -10.83 -5.17 -1.54
C LEU A 102 -11.79 -5.69 -2.60
N THR A 103 -12.99 -5.15 -2.68
CA THR A 103 -14.00 -5.56 -3.66
C THR A 103 -14.52 -4.36 -4.43
N VAL A 104 -14.68 -4.55 -5.73
CA VAL A 104 -15.37 -3.64 -6.64
C VAL A 104 -16.41 -4.43 -7.41
N ASP A 105 -17.47 -3.78 -7.85
CA ASP A 105 -18.46 -4.42 -8.68
C ASP A 105 -18.08 -4.31 -10.16
N ASP A 106 -18.29 -5.39 -10.91
CA ASP A 106 -18.16 -5.36 -12.36
C ASP A 106 -19.35 -4.61 -13.02
N GLU A 107 -19.35 -4.50 -14.34
CA GLU A 107 -20.41 -3.84 -15.12
C GLU A 107 -21.81 -4.44 -14.88
N ASN A 108 -21.88 -5.68 -14.39
CA ASN A 108 -23.14 -6.39 -14.07
C ASN A 108 -23.49 -6.34 -12.58
N GLY A 109 -22.74 -5.59 -11.77
CA GLY A 109 -22.92 -5.52 -10.32
C GLY A 109 -22.42 -6.74 -9.56
N LYS A 110 -21.56 -7.59 -10.18
CA LYS A 110 -20.97 -8.75 -9.51
C LYS A 110 -19.69 -8.34 -8.77
N PRO A 111 -19.59 -8.65 -7.46
CA PRO A 111 -18.38 -8.35 -6.69
C PRO A 111 -17.15 -9.09 -7.23
N MET A 112 -16.07 -8.34 -7.42
CA MET A 112 -14.76 -8.86 -7.83
C MET A 112 -13.69 -8.42 -6.85
N LEU A 113 -12.69 -9.26 -6.63
CA LEU A 113 -11.51 -8.90 -5.86
C LEU A 113 -10.72 -7.81 -6.58
N PHE A 114 -10.47 -6.71 -5.90
CA PHE A 114 -9.66 -5.60 -6.40
C PHE A 114 -8.29 -5.58 -5.72
N ARG A 115 -7.25 -5.89 -6.47
CA ARG A 115 -5.87 -5.93 -6.00
C ARG A 115 -5.21 -4.56 -6.10
N TYR A 116 -5.79 -3.55 -5.46
CA TYR A 116 -5.26 -2.16 -5.45
C TYR A 116 -3.85 -2.07 -4.84
N TYR A 117 -3.46 -3.03 -4.05
CA TYR A 117 -2.13 -3.12 -3.43
C TYR A 117 -1.03 -3.60 -4.40
N ASP A 118 -1.36 -3.95 -5.63
CA ASP A 118 -0.39 -4.14 -6.70
C ASP A 118 -0.12 -2.78 -7.36
N PRO A 119 1.14 -2.28 -7.35
CA PRO A 119 1.48 -0.99 -7.93
C PRO A 119 1.18 -0.88 -9.43
N ARG A 120 1.14 -2.02 -10.14
CA ARG A 120 0.78 -2.09 -11.56
C ARG A 120 -0.73 -1.93 -11.80
N VAL A 121 -1.53 -2.11 -10.76
CA VAL A 121 -3.00 -2.01 -10.83
C VAL A 121 -3.48 -0.66 -10.32
N LEU A 122 -2.96 -0.18 -9.19
CA LEU A 122 -3.49 1.02 -8.53
C LEU A 122 -3.41 2.27 -9.39
N LEU A 123 -2.23 2.63 -9.88
CA LEU A 123 -2.07 3.89 -10.62
C LEU A 123 -2.87 3.93 -11.94
N PRO A 124 -2.85 2.90 -12.81
CA PRO A 124 -3.70 2.87 -13.98
C PRO A 124 -5.19 2.96 -13.65
N PHE A 125 -5.63 2.32 -12.58
CA PHE A 125 -7.02 2.38 -12.12
C PHE A 125 -7.39 3.80 -11.65
N LEU A 126 -6.57 4.43 -10.82
CA LEU A 126 -6.82 5.80 -10.35
C LEU A 126 -6.96 6.80 -11.50
N MET A 127 -6.20 6.61 -12.58
CA MET A 127 -6.26 7.48 -13.76
C MET A 127 -7.59 7.37 -14.54
N THR A 128 -8.35 6.30 -14.32
CA THR A 128 -9.68 6.09 -14.95
C THR A 128 -10.83 6.53 -14.05
N CYS A 129 -10.57 6.85 -12.79
CA CYS A 129 -11.60 7.19 -11.81
C CYS A 129 -12.12 8.62 -11.98
N HIS A 130 -13.41 8.80 -11.69
CA HIS A 130 -14.01 10.11 -11.49
C HIS A 130 -13.71 10.66 -10.09
N ALA A 131 -14.00 11.94 -9.84
CA ALA A 131 -13.69 12.61 -8.59
C ALA A 131 -14.34 11.95 -7.36
N ASP A 132 -15.60 11.52 -7.47
CA ASP A 132 -16.33 10.81 -6.42
C ASP A 132 -15.73 9.45 -6.08
N GLU A 133 -15.25 8.72 -7.08
CA GLU A 133 -14.53 7.44 -6.89
C GLU A 133 -13.17 7.68 -6.21
N LEU A 134 -12.44 8.70 -6.65
CA LEU A 134 -11.17 9.08 -6.02
C LEU A 134 -11.35 9.48 -4.56
N GLU A 135 -12.41 10.21 -4.23
CA GLU A 135 -12.74 10.58 -2.86
C GLU A 135 -12.93 9.34 -1.97
N ILE A 136 -13.58 8.29 -2.47
CA ILE A 136 -13.77 7.01 -1.76
C ILE A 136 -12.44 6.28 -1.60
N ILE A 137 -11.63 6.18 -2.66
CA ILE A 137 -10.37 5.42 -2.66
C ILE A 137 -9.33 6.08 -1.76
N PHE A 138 -9.25 7.40 -1.77
CA PHE A 138 -8.33 8.12 -0.87
C PHE A 138 -8.86 8.15 0.56
N GLY A 139 -10.13 8.51 0.78
CA GLY A 139 -10.67 8.67 2.14
C GLY A 139 -9.75 9.56 2.98
N GLU A 140 -9.18 9.00 4.05
CA GLU A 140 -8.23 9.68 4.93
C GLU A 140 -6.75 9.49 4.51
N VAL A 141 -6.49 8.86 3.38
CA VAL A 141 -5.13 8.73 2.84
C VAL A 141 -4.71 10.04 2.19
N LYS A 142 -3.63 10.61 2.70
CA LYS A 142 -3.05 11.84 2.17
C LYS A 142 -2.27 11.60 0.88
N TYR A 143 -1.42 10.59 0.90
CA TYR A 143 -0.61 10.17 -0.25
C TYR A 143 -0.60 8.64 -0.38
N TYR A 144 -0.75 8.17 -1.60
CA TYR A 144 -0.29 6.84 -2.01
C TYR A 144 1.08 6.95 -2.64
N PHE A 145 1.90 5.92 -2.43
CA PHE A 145 3.19 5.80 -3.11
C PHE A 145 3.28 4.44 -3.77
N THR A 146 3.72 4.44 -5.02
CA THR A 146 3.90 3.23 -5.82
C THR A 146 5.24 3.26 -6.54
N GLU A 147 5.75 2.08 -6.85
CA GLU A 147 6.84 1.96 -7.81
C GLU A 147 6.39 2.59 -9.15
N SER A 148 7.28 3.38 -9.75
CA SER A 148 7.10 3.86 -11.11
C SER A 148 7.56 2.79 -12.11
N PRO A 149 7.00 2.74 -13.34
CA PRO A 149 7.58 1.96 -14.42
C PRO A 149 9.06 2.24 -14.66
N ASN A 150 9.49 3.47 -14.40
CA ASN A 150 10.90 3.80 -14.30
C ASN A 150 11.42 3.43 -12.91
N THR A 151 12.29 2.43 -12.82
CA THR A 151 12.84 1.89 -11.58
C THR A 151 13.65 2.88 -10.73
N ASN A 152 13.98 4.05 -11.28
CA ASN A 152 14.69 5.11 -10.56
C ASN A 152 13.76 6.17 -9.95
N GLU A 153 12.46 5.93 -9.93
CA GLU A 153 11.47 6.87 -9.44
C GLU A 153 10.38 6.21 -8.60
N LEU A 154 9.92 6.94 -7.60
CA LEU A 154 8.74 6.65 -6.81
C LEU A 154 7.61 7.59 -7.23
N SER A 155 6.44 7.07 -7.55
CA SER A 155 5.24 7.88 -7.78
C SER A 155 4.58 8.21 -6.45
N ARG A 156 4.47 9.50 -6.13
CA ARG A 156 3.65 10.01 -5.04
C ARG A 156 2.34 10.57 -5.60
N ILE A 157 1.23 10.03 -5.15
CA ILE A 157 -0.10 10.28 -5.69
C ILE A 157 -0.98 10.88 -4.60
N HIS A 158 -1.70 11.96 -4.90
CA HIS A 158 -2.70 12.54 -4.00
C HIS A 158 -3.91 13.08 -4.75
N PHE A 159 -5.01 13.20 -4.03
CA PHE A 159 -6.26 13.75 -4.53
C PHE A 159 -6.51 15.10 -3.85
N ALA A 160 -6.55 16.16 -4.64
CA ALA A 160 -6.81 17.51 -4.18
C ALA A 160 -7.49 18.32 -5.29
N ASP A 161 -8.36 19.26 -4.91
CA ASP A 161 -9.09 20.13 -5.84
C ASP A 161 -9.85 19.34 -6.93
N ASN A 162 -10.47 18.22 -6.51
CA ASN A 162 -11.16 17.26 -7.38
C ASN A 162 -10.30 16.68 -8.51
N LYS A 163 -8.99 16.62 -8.32
CA LYS A 163 -8.04 16.11 -9.30
C LYS A 163 -7.06 15.13 -8.69
N LEU A 164 -6.71 14.12 -9.48
CA LEU A 164 -5.58 13.24 -9.20
C LEU A 164 -4.28 13.97 -9.57
N ASN A 165 -3.35 14.02 -8.62
CA ASN A 165 -2.05 14.64 -8.81
C ASN A 165 -0.97 13.57 -8.58
N GLU A 166 0.00 13.49 -9.49
CA GLU A 166 1.15 12.60 -9.41
C GLU A 166 2.44 13.40 -9.44
N ALA A 167 3.35 13.10 -8.52
CA ALA A 167 4.71 13.60 -8.53
C ALA A 167 5.70 12.42 -8.64
N LYS A 168 6.62 12.50 -9.57
CA LYS A 168 7.73 11.55 -9.70
C LYS A 168 8.87 12.00 -8.79
N LEU A 169 9.28 11.13 -7.87
CA LEU A 169 10.35 11.36 -6.91
C LEU A 169 11.54 10.50 -7.30
N GLY A 170 12.58 11.12 -7.83
CA GLY A 170 13.76 10.43 -8.32
C GLY A 170 14.67 9.93 -7.19
N PHE A 171 15.40 8.86 -7.45
CA PHE A 171 16.52 8.37 -6.64
C PHE A 171 17.82 8.82 -7.29
N GLU A 172 18.56 9.69 -6.59
CA GLU A 172 19.89 10.16 -6.98
C GLU A 172 20.99 9.17 -6.58
#